data_ad2be05bad33c2c083d493412bf8c21e
#
_entry.id   ad2be05bad33c2c083d493412bf8c21e
#
_cell.length_a   1.000
_cell.length_b   1.000
_cell.length_c   1.000
_cell.angle_alpha   90.00
_cell.angle_beta   90.00
_cell.angle_gamma   90.00
#
_symmetry.space_group_name_H-M   'P 1'
#
loop_
_entity.id
_entity.type
_entity.pdbx_description
1 polymer ?
#
loop_
_entity_poly.entity_id
_entity_poly.type
_entity_poly.pdbx_seq_one_letter_code
_entity_poly.pdbx_strand_id
1 'polypeptide(L)'
;VNVCRCEHGEEITLGYGKGLTSLERDTSNTAKFYTRLFPVGSTRNIDAEKYGSPRLMLPGGRKYIEQGVEEYGIYDHYEQDAFSGIFPRRVGTVSSVRSEEVADDEGNKFTVYYFRDGELDFDPNLYELAGETKRVSFQTGDLAGLGESDDHYFEVNYDSAAREFELITIWPYDDDTQLPGGKLVP
;
A
#
# COMPACT_ATOMS: atom_id res chain seq x y z
N VAL A 1 -2.55 -21.89 7.71
CA VAL A 1 -2.86 -23.21 7.16
C VAL A 1 -1.66 -24.10 7.42
N ASN A 2 -1.81 -25.11 8.27
CA ASN A 2 -0.76 -26.10 8.48
C ASN A 2 -0.97 -27.23 7.47
N VAL A 3 -0.01 -27.39 6.57
CA VAL A 3 0.03 -28.56 5.68
C VAL A 3 0.87 -29.61 6.37
N CYS A 4 0.23 -30.64 6.87
CA CYS A 4 0.90 -31.78 7.46
C CYS A 4 0.92 -32.95 6.47
N ARG A 5 2.02 -33.69 6.39
CA ARG A 5 2.01 -34.99 5.77
C ARG A 5 1.06 -35.88 6.55
N CYS A 6 0.05 -36.45 5.85
CA CYS A 6 -0.81 -37.48 6.41
C CYS A 6 -0.16 -38.84 6.13
N GLU A 7 0.68 -39.27 7.03
CA GLU A 7 1.17 -40.66 7.06
C GLU A 7 0.43 -41.36 8.19
N HIS A 8 -0.54 -42.19 7.86
CA HIS A 8 -1.28 -42.97 8.82
C HIS A 8 -1.19 -44.48 8.50
N GLY A 9 -0.49 -45.19 9.34
CA GLY A 9 -0.40 -46.66 9.26
C GLY A 9 0.71 -47.16 8.35
N GLU A 10 0.69 -48.50 8.10
CA GLU A 10 1.65 -49.18 7.24
C GLU A 10 1.32 -48.95 5.75
N GLU A 11 2.35 -48.92 4.92
CA GLU A 11 2.17 -48.81 3.47
C GLU A 11 1.28 -49.94 2.92
N ILE A 12 0.21 -49.57 2.24
CA ILE A 12 -0.67 -50.50 1.56
C ILE A 12 -0.33 -50.48 0.07
N THR A 13 0.18 -51.60 -0.42
CA THR A 13 0.44 -51.77 -1.86
C THR A 13 -0.84 -52.15 -2.57
N LEU A 14 -1.40 -51.23 -3.35
CA LEU A 14 -2.55 -51.49 -4.23
C LEU A 14 -2.08 -51.92 -5.63
N GLY A 15 -2.75 -52.90 -6.21
CA GLY A 15 -2.51 -53.35 -7.57
C GLY A 15 -3.75 -54.08 -8.13
N TYR A 16 -3.80 -54.27 -9.43
CA TYR A 16 -4.88 -55.04 -10.04
C TYR A 16 -4.95 -56.44 -9.42
N GLY A 17 -6.11 -56.81 -8.92
CA GLY A 17 -6.32 -58.07 -8.15
C GLY A 17 -5.90 -57.99 -6.68
N LYS A 18 -5.44 -56.83 -6.21
CA LYS A 18 -5.06 -56.52 -4.81
C LYS A 18 -5.75 -55.26 -4.30
N GLY A 19 -7.05 -55.17 -4.50
CA GLY A 19 -7.87 -54.07 -4.03
C GLY A 19 -7.95 -52.87 -4.98
N LEU A 20 -7.16 -52.83 -6.07
CA LEU A 20 -7.25 -51.77 -7.09
C LEU A 20 -8.19 -52.26 -8.21
N THR A 21 -9.32 -51.62 -8.40
CA THR A 21 -10.30 -51.91 -9.47
C THR A 21 -10.13 -50.98 -10.66
N SER A 22 -9.78 -49.71 -10.43
CA SER A 22 -9.47 -48.73 -11.46
C SER A 22 -8.49 -47.68 -10.92
N LEU A 23 -7.67 -47.14 -11.78
CA LEU A 23 -6.84 -45.96 -11.50
C LEU A 23 -7.15 -44.94 -12.58
N GLU A 24 -7.72 -43.85 -12.19
CA GLU A 24 -7.99 -42.72 -13.07
C GLU A 24 -7.14 -41.52 -12.61
N ARG A 25 -6.42 -40.94 -13.55
CA ARG A 25 -5.68 -39.69 -13.31
C ARG A 25 -6.55 -38.53 -13.75
N ASP A 26 -7.13 -37.84 -12.79
CA ASP A 26 -7.83 -36.61 -13.07
C ASP A 26 -6.79 -35.47 -13.26
N THR A 27 -6.77 -34.90 -14.45
CA THR A 27 -6.04 -33.67 -14.75
C THR A 27 -6.97 -32.48 -14.51
N SER A 28 -7.16 -32.13 -13.25
CA SER A 28 -7.84 -30.88 -12.89
C SER A 28 -7.02 -29.71 -13.43
N ASN A 29 -7.47 -29.10 -14.53
CA ASN A 29 -6.88 -27.91 -15.12
C ASN A 29 -7.05 -26.63 -14.26
N THR A 30 -7.56 -26.77 -13.05
CA THR A 30 -7.85 -25.63 -12.17
C THR A 30 -6.69 -25.23 -11.25
N ALA A 31 -5.76 -26.14 -10.97
CA ALA A 31 -4.56 -25.83 -10.20
C ALA A 31 -3.46 -25.32 -11.13
N LYS A 32 -3.31 -24.02 -11.20
CA LYS A 32 -2.15 -23.39 -11.85
C LYS A 32 -0.92 -23.67 -10.99
N PHE A 33 0.12 -24.21 -11.60
CA PHE A 33 1.39 -24.50 -10.96
C PHE A 33 2.48 -23.60 -11.53
N TYR A 34 3.17 -22.93 -10.65
CA TYR A 34 4.27 -22.03 -11.02
C TYR A 34 5.48 -22.29 -10.15
N THR A 35 6.66 -22.24 -10.73
CA THR A 35 7.93 -22.36 -10.01
C THR A 35 8.65 -21.03 -9.92
N ARG A 36 8.24 -20.04 -10.73
CA ARG A 36 8.81 -18.71 -10.70
C ARG A 36 7.71 -17.65 -10.79
N LEU A 37 7.65 -16.78 -9.78
CA LEU A 37 6.69 -15.70 -9.69
C LEU A 37 7.37 -14.35 -9.89
N PHE A 38 6.89 -13.58 -10.86
CA PHE A 38 7.28 -12.20 -11.11
C PHE A 38 6.21 -11.26 -10.54
N PRO A 39 6.38 -10.72 -9.32
CA PRO A 39 5.46 -9.72 -8.81
C PRO A 39 5.70 -8.40 -9.53
N VAL A 40 4.64 -7.86 -10.12
CA VAL A 40 4.67 -6.56 -10.79
C VAL A 40 4.25 -5.50 -9.79
N GLY A 41 5.21 -4.77 -9.24
CA GLY A 41 4.98 -3.74 -8.24
C GLY A 41 4.31 -2.48 -8.81
N SER A 42 3.78 -1.65 -7.90
CA SER A 42 3.19 -0.36 -8.23
C SER A 42 4.24 0.61 -8.80
N THR A 43 3.76 1.57 -9.61
CA THR A 43 4.54 2.75 -10.04
C THR A 43 4.34 3.94 -9.12
N ARG A 44 3.40 3.86 -8.17
CA ARG A 44 3.01 4.95 -7.28
C ARG A 44 4.15 5.30 -6.32
N ASN A 45 4.39 6.59 -6.13
CA ASN A 45 5.42 7.14 -5.23
C ASN A 45 6.85 6.70 -5.57
N ILE A 46 7.16 6.45 -6.85
CA ILE A 46 8.47 6.02 -7.29
C ILE A 46 9.04 7.06 -8.27
N ASP A 47 10.15 7.65 -7.89
CA ASP A 47 11.03 8.37 -8.80
C ASP A 47 11.90 7.34 -9.55
N ALA A 48 11.53 7.07 -10.81
CA ALA A 48 12.19 6.02 -11.60
C ALA A 48 13.69 6.26 -11.81
N GLU A 49 14.12 7.52 -11.87
CA GLU A 49 15.52 7.88 -12.08
C GLU A 49 16.35 7.60 -10.81
N LYS A 50 15.85 8.03 -9.66
CA LYS A 50 16.53 7.80 -8.37
C LYS A 50 16.47 6.34 -7.93
N TYR A 51 15.34 5.69 -8.13
CA TYR A 51 15.14 4.31 -7.72
C TYR A 51 15.75 3.29 -8.66
N GLY A 52 15.98 3.67 -9.94
CA GLY A 52 16.52 2.80 -10.98
C GLY A 52 15.53 1.83 -11.61
N SER A 53 14.24 2.00 -11.32
CA SER A 53 13.14 1.23 -11.89
C SER A 53 11.84 2.04 -11.84
N PRO A 54 10.98 1.99 -12.86
CA PRO A 54 9.69 2.65 -12.83
C PRO A 54 8.67 1.95 -11.93
N ARG A 55 9.01 0.78 -11.39
CA ARG A 55 8.12 -0.02 -10.53
C ARG A 55 8.83 -0.49 -9.29
N LEU A 56 8.06 -0.66 -8.21
CA LEU A 56 8.58 -1.24 -6.97
C LEU A 56 9.13 -2.65 -7.24
N MET A 57 10.36 -2.87 -6.80
CA MET A 57 11.06 -4.15 -6.94
C MET A 57 11.05 -4.93 -5.62
N LEU A 58 11.26 -6.24 -5.72
CA LEU A 58 11.54 -7.06 -4.54
C LEU A 58 12.80 -6.59 -3.81
N PRO A 59 12.90 -6.84 -2.49
CA PRO A 59 14.09 -6.52 -1.71
C PRO A 59 15.36 -7.08 -2.36
N GLY A 60 16.42 -6.26 -2.38
CA GLY A 60 17.68 -6.60 -3.02
C GLY A 60 17.67 -6.55 -4.54
N GLY A 61 16.69 -5.86 -5.15
CA GLY A 61 16.59 -5.69 -6.60
C GLY A 61 16.25 -6.97 -7.36
N ARG A 62 15.77 -8.00 -6.68
CA ARG A 62 15.34 -9.25 -7.32
C ARG A 62 14.11 -9.03 -8.18
N LYS A 63 14.06 -9.72 -9.32
CA LYS A 63 12.95 -9.62 -10.27
C LYS A 63 11.85 -10.65 -10.04
N TYR A 64 12.19 -11.77 -9.41
CA TYR A 64 11.26 -12.89 -9.19
C TYR A 64 11.59 -13.63 -7.90
N ILE A 65 10.63 -14.42 -7.47
CA ILE A 65 10.75 -15.42 -6.40
C ILE A 65 10.68 -16.78 -7.08
N GLU A 66 11.55 -17.71 -6.71
CA GLU A 66 11.51 -19.07 -7.27
C GLU A 66 11.50 -20.12 -6.16
N GLN A 67 10.81 -21.23 -6.45
CA GLN A 67 10.73 -22.38 -5.58
C GLN A 67 10.52 -23.64 -6.40
N GLY A 68 11.27 -24.69 -6.11
CA GLY A 68 11.10 -26.00 -6.75
C GLY A 68 11.53 -26.06 -8.22
N VAL A 69 12.29 -25.09 -8.72
CA VAL A 69 12.75 -25.03 -10.13
C VAL A 69 13.60 -26.24 -10.50
N GLU A 70 14.44 -26.73 -9.59
CA GLU A 70 15.33 -27.88 -9.84
C GLU A 70 14.53 -29.18 -10.03
N GLU A 71 13.39 -29.31 -9.34
CA GLU A 71 12.55 -30.52 -9.37
C GLU A 71 11.54 -30.50 -10.51
N TYR A 72 10.93 -29.32 -10.77
CA TYR A 72 9.77 -29.22 -11.66
C TYR A 72 10.05 -28.44 -12.95
N GLY A 73 11.24 -27.83 -13.08
CA GLY A 73 11.57 -26.94 -14.20
C GLY A 73 11.03 -25.52 -14.01
N ILE A 74 11.16 -24.69 -15.05
CA ILE A 74 10.79 -23.28 -15.03
C ILE A 74 9.38 -23.09 -15.57
N TYR A 75 8.48 -22.62 -14.71
CA TYR A 75 7.11 -22.19 -15.04
C TYR A 75 6.89 -20.79 -14.50
N ASP A 76 6.95 -19.82 -15.40
CA ASP A 76 6.86 -18.40 -15.07
C ASP A 76 5.42 -17.92 -14.92
N HIS A 77 5.16 -17.07 -13.92
CA HIS A 77 3.92 -16.35 -13.75
C HIS A 77 4.19 -14.88 -13.41
N TYR A 78 3.49 -13.99 -14.12
CA TYR A 78 3.53 -12.56 -13.89
C TYR A 78 2.25 -12.14 -13.16
N GLU A 79 2.40 -11.76 -11.89
CA GLU A 79 1.28 -11.31 -11.07
C GLU A 79 1.21 -9.77 -11.13
N GLN A 80 0.16 -9.25 -11.77
CA GLN A 80 0.03 -7.82 -12.05
C GLN A 80 -0.82 -7.08 -11.01
N ASP A 81 -1.83 -7.72 -10.47
CA ASP A 81 -2.87 -7.05 -9.70
C ASP A 81 -2.67 -7.13 -8.18
N ALA A 82 -2.19 -8.26 -7.68
CA ALA A 82 -2.05 -8.49 -6.24
C ALA A 82 -1.09 -7.52 -5.53
N PHE A 83 -0.18 -6.89 -6.26
CA PHE A 83 0.85 -5.98 -5.71
C PHE A 83 0.65 -4.52 -6.11
N SER A 84 -0.41 -4.19 -6.84
CA SER A 84 -0.69 -2.82 -7.29
C SER A 84 -0.90 -1.83 -6.14
N GLY A 85 -1.47 -2.29 -5.04
CA GLY A 85 -1.66 -1.50 -3.82
C GLY A 85 -0.45 -1.36 -2.92
N ILE A 86 0.69 -2.00 -3.27
CA ILE A 86 1.92 -1.91 -2.50
C ILE A 86 2.82 -0.85 -3.13
N PHE A 87 3.04 0.23 -2.41
CA PHE A 87 3.87 1.36 -2.83
C PHE A 87 4.61 1.97 -1.64
N PRO A 88 5.72 2.68 -1.86
CA PRO A 88 6.43 3.36 -0.79
C PRO A 88 5.54 4.40 -0.12
N ARG A 89 5.37 4.29 1.19
CA ARG A 89 4.66 5.25 2.03
C ARG A 89 5.21 5.20 3.44
N ARG A 90 5.17 6.33 4.13
CA ARG A 90 5.43 6.39 5.56
C ARG A 90 4.11 6.26 6.31
N VAL A 91 4.14 5.53 7.39
CA VAL A 91 3.10 5.57 8.42
C VAL A 91 3.74 6.23 9.65
N GLY A 92 3.15 7.31 10.11
CA GLY A 92 3.63 8.08 11.25
C GLY A 92 2.52 8.30 12.26
N THR A 93 2.83 9.04 13.33
CA THR A 93 1.87 9.37 14.39
C THR A 93 1.83 10.88 14.56
N VAL A 94 0.63 11.47 14.51
CA VAL A 94 0.44 12.87 14.81
C VAL A 94 0.77 13.11 16.29
N SER A 95 1.79 13.91 16.54
CA SER A 95 2.28 14.23 17.89
C SER A 95 1.73 15.54 18.44
N SER A 96 1.38 16.47 17.56
CA SER A 96 0.75 17.74 17.93
C SER A 96 -0.04 18.32 16.77
N VAL A 97 -1.06 19.09 17.10
CA VAL A 97 -1.90 19.82 16.16
C VAL A 97 -2.04 21.25 16.64
N ARG A 98 -2.03 22.19 15.72
CA ARG A 98 -2.43 23.60 15.98
C ARG A 98 -3.28 24.09 14.83
N SER A 99 -4.02 25.16 15.06
CA SER A 99 -4.80 25.85 14.04
C SER A 99 -4.50 27.34 14.05
N GLU A 100 -4.69 27.96 12.90
CA GLU A 100 -4.52 29.40 12.72
C GLU A 100 -5.65 29.95 11.86
N GLU A 101 -6.25 31.07 12.26
CA GLU A 101 -7.22 31.77 11.45
C GLU A 101 -6.48 32.68 10.46
N VAL A 102 -6.65 32.41 9.18
CA VAL A 102 -6.09 33.20 8.09
C VAL A 102 -7.21 33.83 7.28
N ALA A 103 -6.90 34.90 6.56
CA ALA A 103 -7.85 35.54 5.66
C ALA A 103 -7.30 35.44 4.23
N ASP A 104 -8.19 35.22 3.26
CA ASP A 104 -7.88 35.29 1.85
C ASP A 104 -7.76 36.77 1.38
N ASP A 105 -7.42 36.97 0.12
CA ASP A 105 -7.29 38.29 -0.50
C ASP A 105 -8.62 39.07 -0.52
N GLU A 106 -9.75 38.41 -0.37
CA GLU A 106 -11.09 38.98 -0.32
C GLU A 106 -11.53 39.30 1.13
N GLY A 107 -10.74 38.89 2.13
CA GLY A 107 -10.99 39.09 3.55
C GLY A 107 -11.87 38.01 4.20
N ASN A 108 -12.17 36.93 3.50
CA ASN A 108 -12.87 35.79 4.09
C ASN A 108 -11.92 35.04 5.03
N LYS A 109 -12.42 34.72 6.21
CA LYS A 109 -11.63 34.02 7.23
C LYS A 109 -11.86 32.52 7.18
N PHE A 110 -10.80 31.78 7.25
CA PHE A 110 -10.83 30.30 7.35
C PHE A 110 -9.76 29.80 8.30
N THR A 111 -9.93 28.58 8.78
CA THR A 111 -8.99 27.95 9.70
C THR A 111 -8.07 27.02 8.93
N VAL A 112 -6.78 27.21 9.05
CA VAL A 112 -5.75 26.30 8.56
C VAL A 112 -5.26 25.45 9.72
N TYR A 113 -5.13 24.15 9.47
CA TYR A 113 -4.64 23.18 10.45
C TYR A 113 -3.21 22.77 10.13
N TYR A 114 -2.41 22.69 11.16
CA TYR A 114 -1.03 22.23 11.12
C TYR A 114 -0.86 21.05 12.05
N PHE A 115 -0.04 20.09 11.65
CA PHE A 115 0.27 18.94 12.49
C PHE A 115 1.72 18.52 12.35
N ARG A 116 2.23 17.81 13.36
CA ARG A 116 3.59 17.26 13.38
C ARG A 116 3.56 15.76 13.55
N ASP A 117 4.50 15.09 12.88
CA ASP A 117 4.94 13.74 13.22
C ASP A 117 6.25 13.86 13.99
N GLY A 118 6.22 13.54 15.29
CA GLY A 118 7.38 13.68 16.17
C GLY A 118 8.51 12.69 15.85
N GLU A 119 8.21 11.62 15.12
CA GLU A 119 9.17 10.58 14.71
C GLU A 119 9.67 10.76 13.28
N LEU A 120 9.28 11.84 12.59
CA LEU A 120 9.73 12.13 11.25
C LEU A 120 11.22 12.50 11.26
N ASP A 121 12.07 11.67 10.66
CA ASP A 121 13.53 11.77 10.67
C ASP A 121 14.13 12.27 9.34
N PHE A 122 13.30 12.60 8.37
CA PHE A 122 13.72 13.15 7.07
C PHE A 122 12.90 14.38 6.69
N ASP A 123 13.34 15.11 5.66
CA ASP A 123 12.60 16.23 5.07
C ASP A 123 11.77 15.73 3.88
N PRO A 124 10.42 15.74 3.98
CA PRO A 124 9.53 15.31 2.90
C PRO A 124 9.71 16.09 1.59
N ASN A 125 10.18 17.34 1.66
CA ASN A 125 10.40 18.17 0.47
C ASN A 125 11.50 17.59 -0.45
N LEU A 126 12.44 16.82 0.10
CA LEU A 126 13.50 16.16 -0.69
C LEU A 126 13.00 14.96 -1.50
N TYR A 127 11.81 14.47 -1.20
CA TYR A 127 11.20 13.28 -1.82
C TYR A 127 9.96 13.61 -2.65
N GLU A 128 9.68 14.88 -2.84
CA GLU A 128 8.58 15.34 -3.69
C GLU A 128 8.82 14.94 -5.14
N LEU A 129 7.81 14.33 -5.76
CA LEU A 129 7.84 13.99 -7.18
C LEU A 129 7.47 15.22 -8.00
N ALA A 130 8.14 15.41 -9.12
CA ALA A 130 7.91 16.56 -9.99
C ALA A 130 6.45 16.61 -10.48
N GLY A 131 5.76 17.69 -10.18
CA GLY A 131 4.36 17.92 -10.58
C GLY A 131 3.33 17.22 -9.70
N GLU A 132 3.75 16.63 -8.58
CA GLU A 132 2.86 16.00 -7.61
C GLU A 132 2.84 16.82 -6.30
N THR A 133 1.71 16.77 -5.60
CA THR A 133 1.57 17.36 -4.26
C THR A 133 1.73 16.29 -3.20
N LYS A 134 2.31 16.65 -2.06
CA LYS A 134 2.38 15.75 -0.90
C LYS A 134 0.98 15.47 -0.37
N ARG A 135 0.74 14.21 -0.01
CA ARG A 135 -0.58 13.75 0.43
C ARG A 135 -0.47 12.94 1.71
N VAL A 136 -1.44 13.11 2.58
CA VAL A 136 -1.61 12.33 3.82
C VAL A 136 -3.00 11.74 3.87
N SER A 137 -3.12 10.56 4.49
CA SER A 137 -4.41 9.95 4.82
C SER A 137 -4.41 9.63 6.31
N PHE A 138 -5.43 10.08 7.01
CA PHE A 138 -5.56 9.81 8.45
C PHE A 138 -6.22 8.44 8.65
N GLN A 139 -5.59 7.59 9.45
CA GLN A 139 -6.06 6.23 9.71
C GLN A 139 -6.97 6.14 10.94
N THR A 140 -6.88 7.13 11.83
CA THR A 140 -7.63 7.24 13.09
C THR A 140 -7.99 8.70 13.33
N GLY A 141 -8.87 8.96 14.30
CA GLY A 141 -9.34 10.30 14.65
C GLY A 141 -10.47 10.78 13.75
N ASP A 142 -10.79 12.05 13.85
CA ASP A 142 -11.97 12.65 13.20
C ASP A 142 -11.84 12.69 11.66
N LEU A 143 -10.64 12.74 11.13
CA LEU A 143 -10.38 12.77 9.69
C LEU A 143 -10.24 11.38 9.06
N ALA A 144 -10.34 10.31 9.84
CA ALA A 144 -10.20 8.95 9.32
C ALA A 144 -11.31 8.61 8.32
N GLY A 145 -10.91 8.15 7.14
CA GLY A 145 -11.85 7.82 6.06
C GLY A 145 -12.49 9.03 5.37
N LEU A 146 -12.02 10.23 5.69
CA LEU A 146 -12.40 11.47 5.01
C LEU A 146 -11.26 11.91 4.08
N GLY A 147 -11.55 12.87 3.22
CA GLY A 147 -10.58 13.40 2.26
C GLY A 147 -10.99 13.15 0.82
N GLU A 148 -10.09 13.49 -0.10
CA GLU A 148 -10.35 13.41 -1.53
C GLU A 148 -10.12 12.00 -2.06
N SER A 149 -10.94 11.64 -3.05
CA SER A 149 -10.91 10.37 -3.76
C SER A 149 -11.10 9.11 -2.89
N ASP A 150 -11.09 7.95 -3.52
CA ASP A 150 -11.18 6.64 -2.85
C ASP A 150 -9.98 6.35 -1.93
N ASP A 151 -8.87 7.08 -2.09
CA ASP A 151 -7.69 6.97 -1.22
C ASP A 151 -7.81 7.79 0.07
N HIS A 152 -8.86 8.60 0.23
CA HIS A 152 -9.11 9.43 1.40
C HIS A 152 -7.91 10.28 1.81
N TYR A 153 -7.32 11.01 0.87
CA TYR A 153 -6.14 11.84 1.12
C TYR A 153 -6.50 13.32 1.31
N PHE A 154 -5.59 14.00 1.98
CA PHE A 154 -5.54 15.46 2.08
C PHE A 154 -4.21 15.94 1.49
N GLU A 155 -4.25 17.00 0.72
CA GLU A 155 -3.03 17.66 0.25
C GLU A 155 -2.39 18.47 1.36
N VAL A 156 -1.06 18.44 1.42
CA VAL A 156 -0.29 19.09 2.47
C VAL A 156 0.95 19.77 1.92
N ASN A 157 1.32 20.89 2.54
CA ASN A 157 2.66 21.44 2.48
C ASN A 157 3.49 20.94 3.68
N TYR A 158 4.79 21.06 3.58
CA TYR A 158 5.69 20.80 4.70
C TYR A 158 6.68 21.96 4.88
N ASP A 159 6.68 22.55 6.06
CA ASP A 159 7.68 23.53 6.47
C ASP A 159 8.85 22.80 7.16
N SER A 160 9.99 22.76 6.47
CA SER A 160 11.21 22.11 6.99
C SER A 160 11.77 22.80 8.22
N ALA A 161 11.59 24.13 8.37
CA ALA A 161 12.10 24.89 9.50
C ALA A 161 11.25 24.67 10.76
N ALA A 162 9.92 24.71 10.62
CA ALA A 162 8.98 24.44 11.68
C ALA A 162 8.80 22.93 11.95
N ARG A 163 9.15 22.09 10.98
CA ARG A 163 8.89 20.65 10.98
C ARG A 163 7.40 20.34 11.14
N GLU A 164 6.59 21.06 10.38
CA GLU A 164 5.13 20.96 10.41
C GLU A 164 4.58 20.69 9.03
N PHE A 165 3.51 19.91 9.00
CA PHE A 165 2.63 19.80 7.85
C PHE A 165 1.50 20.81 7.97
N GLU A 166 1.19 21.48 6.87
CA GLU A 166 0.05 22.36 6.69
C GLU A 166 -0.98 21.65 5.82
N LEU A 167 -2.22 21.54 6.26
CA LEU A 167 -3.32 21.07 5.44
C LEU A 167 -3.69 22.16 4.44
N ILE A 168 -3.49 21.88 3.15
CA ILE A 168 -3.91 22.77 2.06
C ILE A 168 -5.40 22.61 1.82
N THR A 169 -5.90 21.39 1.90
CA THR A 169 -7.32 21.09 1.76
C THR A 169 -8.07 21.66 2.95
N ILE A 170 -8.89 22.67 2.69
CA ILE A 170 -9.75 23.28 3.71
C ILE A 170 -10.92 22.35 3.97
N TRP A 171 -11.13 22.00 5.23
CA TRP A 171 -12.18 21.10 5.64
C TRP A 171 -13.01 21.71 6.79
N PRO A 172 -14.35 21.65 6.73
CA PRO A 172 -15.22 21.14 5.66
C PRO A 172 -15.17 22.04 4.42
N TYR A 173 -15.38 21.47 3.23
CA TYR A 173 -15.24 22.16 1.96
C TYR A 173 -16.20 23.34 1.78
N ASP A 174 -17.41 23.20 2.26
CA ASP A 174 -18.43 24.24 2.24
C ASP A 174 -19.58 23.92 3.22
N ASP A 175 -20.52 24.86 3.32
CA ASP A 175 -21.70 24.74 4.19
C ASP A 175 -22.65 23.62 3.74
N ASP A 176 -22.58 23.18 2.49
CA ASP A 176 -23.50 22.20 1.91
C ASP A 176 -23.04 20.75 2.21
N THR A 177 -21.80 20.53 2.56
CA THR A 177 -21.27 19.18 2.81
C THR A 177 -21.72 18.56 4.11
N GLN A 178 -22.41 19.31 4.97
CA GLN A 178 -22.98 18.82 6.23
C GLN A 178 -21.95 18.24 7.22
N LEU A 179 -20.69 18.47 6.99
CA LEU A 179 -19.67 18.02 7.94
C LEU A 179 -19.70 18.91 9.17
N PRO A 180 -19.50 18.34 10.38
CA PRO A 180 -19.54 19.12 11.62
C PRO A 180 -18.53 20.25 11.54
N GLY A 181 -19.03 21.45 11.29
CA GLY A 181 -18.26 22.61 10.92
C GLY A 181 -17.08 22.88 11.82
N GLY A 182 -15.90 22.97 11.23
CA GLY A 182 -14.70 23.52 11.83
C GLY A 182 -14.12 22.82 13.05
N LYS A 183 -14.57 21.61 13.37
CA LYS A 183 -14.13 20.86 14.56
C LYS A 183 -13.31 19.62 14.26
N LEU A 184 -13.18 19.25 12.99
CA LEU A 184 -12.36 18.11 12.60
C LEU A 184 -10.90 18.55 12.59
N VAL A 185 -10.08 17.89 13.37
CA VAL A 185 -8.65 18.17 13.48
C VAL A 185 -7.83 16.96 13.06
N PRO A 186 -6.62 17.19 12.49
CA PRO A 186 -5.69 16.13 12.13
C PRO A 186 -5.32 15.22 13.29
#